data_4b7c09c5afc12cbea8e7268be3535815
#
_entry.id   4b7c09c5afc12cbea8e7268be3535815
#
_cell.length_a   1.000
_cell.length_b   1.000
_cell.length_c   1.000
_cell.angle_alpha   90.00
_cell.angle_beta   90.00
_cell.angle_gamma   90.00
#
_symmetry.space_group_name_H-M   'P 1'
#
loop_
_entity.id
_entity.type
_entity.pdbx_description
1 polymer ?
#
loop_
_entity_poly.entity_id
_entity_poly.type
_entity_poly.pdbx_seq_one_letter_code
_entity_poly.pdbx_strand_id
1 'polypeptide(L)' 'MNIRNEIKAIMIREGMTMSEVVTKMADQYGWSASVPNLSGKLRRGSLRYNEAVELADALGYDLVWQKRKERR' A
#
# COMPACT_ATOMS: atom_id res chain seq x y z
N MET A 1 11.01 -0.99 -10.19
CA MET A 1 10.12 -1.50 -9.14
C MET A 1 8.67 -1.25 -9.50
N ASN A 2 7.81 -2.21 -9.24
CA ASN A 2 6.39 -2.10 -9.55
C ASN A 2 5.61 -2.09 -8.25
N ILE A 3 5.02 -0.95 -7.90
CA ILE A 3 4.32 -0.80 -6.63
C ILE A 3 3.14 -1.77 -6.51
N ARG A 4 2.45 -2.01 -7.63
CA ARG A 4 1.32 -2.92 -7.61
C ARG A 4 1.74 -4.34 -7.22
N ASN A 5 2.83 -4.83 -7.80
CA ASN A 5 3.32 -6.17 -7.49
C ASN A 5 3.82 -6.24 -6.05
N GLU A 6 4.45 -5.19 -5.57
CA GLU A 6 4.92 -5.15 -4.20
C GLU A 6 3.78 -5.22 -3.21
N ILE A 7 2.76 -4.40 -3.43
CA ILE A 7 1.60 -4.39 -2.53
C ILE A 7 0.87 -5.73 -2.57
N LYS A 8 0.70 -6.31 -3.77
CA LYS A 8 0.06 -7.61 -3.87
C LYS A 8 0.82 -8.70 -3.14
N ALA A 9 2.15 -8.68 -3.24
CA ALA A 9 2.97 -9.66 -2.54
C ALA A 9 2.80 -9.53 -1.03
N ILE A 10 2.75 -8.31 -0.53
CA ILE A 10 2.54 -8.06 0.90
C ILE A 10 1.15 -8.54 1.32
N MET A 11 0.13 -8.26 0.52
CA MET A 11 -1.23 -8.70 0.82
C MET A 11 -1.31 -10.22 0.93
N ILE A 12 -0.65 -10.92 0.00
CA ILE A 12 -0.60 -12.38 0.04
C ILE A 12 0.09 -12.85 1.31
N ARG A 13 1.21 -12.25 1.64
CA ARG A 13 1.96 -12.61 2.84
C ARG A 13 1.13 -12.41 4.11
N GLU A 14 0.34 -11.34 4.14
CA GLU A 14 -0.50 -11.03 5.31
C GLU A 14 -1.87 -11.70 5.24
N GLY A 15 -2.17 -12.39 4.17
CA GLY A 15 -3.45 -13.08 4.02
C GLY A 15 -4.64 -12.14 3.89
N MET A 16 -4.44 -10.96 3.29
CA MET A 16 -5.50 -9.97 3.14
C MET A 16 -5.94 -9.88 1.69
N THR A 17 -7.26 -9.77 1.50
CA THR A 17 -7.83 -9.53 0.18
C THR A 17 -7.88 -8.03 -0.08
N MET A 18 -8.03 -7.66 -1.35
CA MET A 18 -8.19 -6.25 -1.73
C MET A 18 -9.39 -5.64 -1.05
N SER A 19 -10.48 -6.39 -0.95
CA SER A 19 -11.70 -5.94 -0.29
C SER A 19 -11.45 -5.60 1.18
N GLU A 20 -10.70 -6.45 1.87
CA GLU A 20 -10.37 -6.23 3.27
C GLU A 20 -9.48 -5.00 3.44
N VAL A 21 -8.55 -4.81 2.52
CA VAL A 21 -7.65 -3.65 2.57
C VAL A 21 -8.44 -2.35 2.42
N VAL A 22 -9.32 -2.25 1.40
CA VAL A 22 -10.06 -1.00 1.21
C VAL A 22 -11.03 -0.73 2.35
N THR A 23 -11.60 -1.77 2.95
CA THR A 23 -12.47 -1.61 4.11
C THR A 23 -11.68 -1.03 5.28
N LYS A 24 -10.49 -1.56 5.52
CA LYS A 24 -9.64 -1.10 6.59
C LYS A 24 -9.17 0.34 6.35
N MET A 25 -8.82 0.67 5.11
CA MET A 25 -8.40 2.02 4.75
C MET A 25 -9.54 3.02 4.91
N ALA A 26 -10.76 2.63 4.54
CA ALA A 26 -11.92 3.49 4.73
C ALA A 26 -12.17 3.75 6.21
N ASP A 27 -12.04 2.71 7.02
CA ASP A 27 -12.28 2.82 8.46
C ASP A 27 -11.23 3.65 9.16
N GLN A 28 -9.97 3.44 8.85
CA GLN A 28 -8.86 4.08 9.57
C GLN A 28 -8.49 5.44 9.02
N TYR A 29 -8.63 5.66 7.71
CA TYR A 29 -8.12 6.86 7.06
C TYR A 29 -9.15 7.59 6.21
N GLY A 30 -10.38 7.11 6.18
CA GLY A 30 -11.41 7.77 5.41
C GLY A 30 -11.28 7.62 3.91
N TRP A 31 -10.56 6.61 3.45
CA TRP A 31 -10.46 6.34 2.02
C TRP A 31 -11.77 5.82 1.47
N SER A 32 -11.92 5.94 0.15
CA SER A 32 -13.04 5.28 -0.52
C SER A 32 -12.91 3.77 -0.39
N ALA A 33 -13.98 3.10 0.03
CA ALA A 33 -13.98 1.64 0.16
C ALA A 33 -14.25 0.99 -1.20
N SER A 34 -13.51 1.44 -2.22
CA SER A 34 -13.71 0.99 -3.60
C SER A 34 -12.50 0.20 -4.08
N VAL A 35 -12.68 -1.08 -4.31
CA VAL A 35 -11.62 -1.93 -4.86
C VAL A 35 -11.13 -1.40 -6.21
N PRO A 36 -12.01 -1.03 -7.17
CA PRO A 36 -11.52 -0.48 -8.43
C PRO A 36 -10.71 0.79 -8.27
N ASN A 37 -11.02 1.61 -7.27
CA ASN A 37 -10.29 2.85 -7.03
C ASN A 37 -8.85 2.54 -6.61
N LEU A 38 -8.67 1.69 -5.62
CA LEU A 38 -7.34 1.32 -5.16
C LEU A 38 -6.59 0.56 -6.25
N SER A 39 -7.24 -0.40 -6.89
CA SER A 39 -6.64 -1.17 -7.97
C SER A 39 -6.15 -0.26 -9.09
N GLY A 40 -6.95 0.76 -9.43
CA GLY A 40 -6.56 1.74 -10.43
C GLY A 40 -5.35 2.56 -10.04
N LYS A 41 -5.30 3.00 -8.79
CA LYS A 41 -4.13 3.75 -8.29
C LYS A 41 -2.86 2.91 -8.37
N LEU A 42 -2.94 1.66 -7.98
CA LEU A 42 -1.79 0.76 -8.02
C LEU A 42 -1.36 0.49 -9.46
N ARG A 43 -2.34 0.27 -10.35
CA ARG A 43 -2.03 -0.03 -11.75
C ARG A 43 -1.35 1.16 -12.43
N ARG A 44 -1.81 2.39 -12.13
CA ARG A 44 -1.25 3.60 -12.72
C ARG A 44 0.00 4.08 -12.00
N GLY A 45 0.29 3.53 -10.83
CA GLY A 45 1.40 4.01 -10.03
C GLY A 45 1.17 5.42 -9.51
N SER A 46 -0.08 5.80 -9.29
CA SER A 46 -0.44 7.15 -8.87
C SER A 46 -0.66 7.29 -7.37
N LEU A 47 -0.19 6.32 -6.60
CA LEU A 47 -0.29 6.36 -5.15
C LEU A 47 0.63 7.45 -4.61
N ARG A 48 0.09 8.37 -3.82
CA ARG A 48 0.88 9.43 -3.21
C ARG A 48 1.68 8.87 -2.04
N TYR A 49 2.74 9.58 -1.65
CA TYR A 49 3.60 9.10 -0.58
C TYR A 49 2.83 8.90 0.73
N ASN A 50 2.03 9.88 1.13
CA ASN A 50 1.24 9.73 2.36
C ASN A 50 0.24 8.58 2.26
N GLU A 51 -0.29 8.33 1.07
CA GLU A 51 -1.17 7.19 0.86
C GLU A 51 -0.41 5.89 1.02
N ALA A 52 0.83 5.85 0.53
CA ALA A 52 1.66 4.66 0.67
C ALA A 52 1.97 4.39 2.14
N VAL A 53 2.23 5.43 2.93
CA VAL A 53 2.48 5.29 4.36
C VAL A 53 1.24 4.73 5.06
N GLU A 54 0.07 5.27 4.74
CA GLU A 54 -1.18 4.80 5.34
C GLU A 54 -1.48 3.36 4.96
N LEU A 55 -1.24 3.03 3.70
CA LEU A 55 -1.45 1.67 3.21
C LEU A 55 -0.51 0.69 3.91
N ALA A 56 0.76 1.08 4.07
CA ALA A 56 1.72 0.25 4.78
C ALA A 56 1.26 0.01 6.22
N ASP A 57 0.79 1.06 6.89
CA ASP A 57 0.29 0.94 8.25
C ASP A 57 -0.87 -0.04 8.34
N ALA A 58 -1.80 0.04 7.40
CA ALA A 58 -2.96 -0.87 7.37
C ALA A 58 -2.53 -2.31 7.18
N LEU A 59 -1.43 -2.54 6.49
CA LEU A 59 -0.90 -3.88 6.23
C LEU A 59 0.03 -4.37 7.35
N GLY A 60 0.29 -3.52 8.34
CA GLY A 60 1.16 -3.88 9.45
C GLY A 60 2.63 -3.63 9.19
N TYR A 61 2.94 -2.73 8.29
CA TYR A 61 4.32 -2.41 7.91
C TYR A 61 4.61 -0.94 8.15
N ASP A 62 5.89 -0.66 8.41
CA ASP A 62 6.39 0.71 8.45
C ASP A 62 7.08 1.02 7.15
N LEU A 63 6.83 2.21 6.64
CA LEU A 63 7.53 2.69 5.46
C LEU A 63 8.67 3.56 5.94
N VAL A 64 9.90 3.07 5.79
CA VAL A 64 11.06 3.66 6.43
C VAL A 64 12.07 4.12 5.40
N TRP A 65 12.62 5.32 5.63
CA TRP A 65 13.77 5.80 4.88
C TRP A 65 15.01 5.21 5.49
N GLN A 66 15.81 4.54 4.68
CA GLN A 66 17.04 3.93 5.17
C GLN A 66 18.21 4.52 4.42
N LYS A 67 19.16 5.06 5.18
CA LYS A 67 20.32 5.65 4.56
C LYS A 67 21.14 4.56 3.88
N ARG A 68 21.49 4.81 2.63
CA ARG A 68 22.25 3.87 1.85
C ARG A 68 23.66 3.80 2.38
N LYS A 69 24.26 2.61 2.37
CA LYS A 69 25.67 2.48 2.65
C LYS A 69 26.46 3.17 1.55
N GLU A 70 27.57 3.79 1.93
CA GLU A 70 28.44 4.42 0.99
C GLU A 70 29.06 3.42 0.06
N ARG A 71 29.15 3.72 -1.19
CA ARG A 71 29.78 2.88 -2.16
C ARG A 71 30.71 3.69 -2.96
N ARG A 72 31.58 3.30 -3.34
CA ARG A 72 32.41 4.07 -4.00
C ARG A 72 33.08 3.81 -4.75
#